data_9fe20d2c5fe5f9eb7d9c7a829f6838c8
#
_entry.id   9fe20d2c5fe5f9eb7d9c7a829f6838c8
#
_cell.length_a   1.000
_cell.length_b   1.000
_cell.length_c   1.000
_cell.angle_alpha   90.00
_cell.angle_beta   90.00
_cell.angle_gamma   90.00
#
_symmetry.space_group_name_H-M   'P 1'
#
loop_
_entity.id
_entity.type
_entity.pdbx_description
1 polymer ?
#
loop_
_entity_poly.entity_id
_entity_poly.type
_entity_poly.pdbx_seq_one_letter_code
_entity_poly.pdbx_strand_id
1 'polypeptide(L)'
;MSRHRPRVAVWKFSSCDGCQLTLLDCEDALLAVADRVELAYFLEAGADGGDDDGERGSSVFDLSLVEGSVSTPNDVERIRMVRRRSRRLVTIGACASSGGIQALRNFADVEEFLGIVDAQPQFISTVATSTGISDHIP
;
A
#
# COMPACT_ATOMS: atom_id res chain seq x y z
N MET A 1 -9.34 -28.32 -18.11
CA MET A 1 -9.40 -27.75 -16.75
C MET A 1 -8.74 -26.39 -16.75
N SER A 2 -9.51 -25.34 -16.64
CA SER A 2 -8.95 -23.98 -16.49
C SER A 2 -8.19 -23.93 -15.17
N ARG A 3 -6.87 -23.76 -15.21
CA ARG A 3 -6.08 -23.54 -13.99
C ARG A 3 -6.49 -22.17 -13.44
N HIS A 4 -7.10 -22.16 -12.27
CA HIS A 4 -7.37 -20.92 -11.55
C HIS A 4 -6.03 -20.20 -11.32
N ARG A 5 -5.87 -19.03 -11.94
CA ARG A 5 -4.69 -18.18 -11.72
C ARG A 5 -4.90 -17.42 -10.42
N PRO A 6 -3.93 -17.47 -9.47
CA PRO A 6 -4.03 -16.69 -8.25
C PRO A 6 -4.16 -15.21 -8.56
N ARG A 7 -5.08 -14.52 -7.89
CA ARG A 7 -5.31 -13.09 -8.03
C ARG A 7 -4.40 -12.32 -7.08
N VAL A 8 -3.59 -11.43 -7.64
CA VAL A 8 -2.60 -10.63 -6.91
C VAL A 8 -2.95 -9.15 -7.00
N ALA A 9 -2.86 -8.48 -5.86
CA ALA A 9 -3.00 -7.03 -5.77
C ALA A 9 -1.74 -6.41 -5.16
N VAL A 10 -1.34 -5.25 -5.65
CA VAL A 10 -0.25 -4.44 -5.10
C VAL A 10 -0.84 -3.11 -4.66
N TRP A 11 -0.73 -2.82 -3.35
CA TRP A 11 -1.34 -1.66 -2.72
C TRP A 11 -0.28 -0.67 -2.26
N LYS A 12 -0.52 0.60 -2.55
CA LYS A 12 0.34 1.71 -2.16
C LYS A 12 -0.27 2.48 -0.99
N PHE A 13 0.58 2.78 0.00
CA PHE A 13 0.32 3.72 1.07
C PHE A 13 1.37 4.84 1.03
N SER A 14 1.64 5.51 2.13
CA SER A 14 2.62 6.60 2.15
C SER A 14 4.04 6.09 1.93
N SER A 15 4.62 6.38 0.76
CA SER A 15 5.92 5.86 0.34
C SER A 15 6.56 6.72 -0.75
N CYS A 16 7.78 6.36 -1.14
CA CYS A 16 8.48 6.90 -2.31
C CYS A 16 8.26 6.08 -3.59
N ASP A 17 7.40 5.05 -3.56
CA ASP A 17 7.15 4.09 -4.64
C ASP A 17 8.32 3.15 -4.99
N GLY A 18 9.46 3.28 -4.32
CA GLY A 18 10.66 2.52 -4.63
C GLY A 18 10.47 1.02 -4.63
N CYS A 19 9.63 0.48 -3.73
CA CYS A 19 9.35 -0.95 -3.68
C CYS A 19 8.56 -1.42 -4.90
N GLN A 20 7.57 -0.66 -5.38
CA GLN A 20 6.82 -0.99 -6.59
C GLN A 20 7.68 -0.86 -7.84
N LEU A 21 8.48 0.21 -7.94
CA LEU A 21 9.42 0.38 -9.05
C LEU A 21 10.43 -0.76 -9.11
N THR A 22 10.93 -1.22 -7.95
CA THR A 22 11.82 -2.40 -7.89
C THR A 22 11.15 -3.67 -8.41
N LEU A 23 9.85 -3.85 -8.16
CA LEU A 23 9.10 -4.97 -8.74
C LEU A 23 9.01 -4.85 -10.26
N LEU A 24 8.77 -3.64 -10.78
CA LEU A 24 8.71 -3.39 -12.22
C LEU A 24 10.07 -3.57 -12.90
N ASP A 25 11.16 -3.17 -12.23
CA ASP A 25 12.54 -3.33 -12.71
C ASP A 25 12.98 -4.81 -12.81
N CYS A 26 12.19 -5.75 -12.25
CA CYS A 26 12.43 -7.19 -12.46
C CYS A 26 12.10 -7.67 -13.88
N GLU A 27 11.52 -6.83 -14.72
CA GLU A 27 11.31 -7.02 -16.17
C GLU A 27 10.86 -8.46 -16.56
N ASP A 28 11.75 -9.24 -17.16
CA ASP A 28 11.44 -10.59 -17.63
C ASP A 28 10.95 -11.52 -16.50
N ALA A 29 11.47 -11.37 -15.28
CA ALA A 29 11.01 -12.15 -14.14
C ALA A 29 9.57 -11.78 -13.75
N LEU A 30 9.21 -10.49 -13.81
CA LEU A 30 7.85 -10.04 -13.57
C LEU A 30 6.89 -10.57 -14.64
N LEU A 31 7.28 -10.56 -15.92
CA LEU A 31 6.49 -11.13 -17.01
C LEU A 31 6.26 -12.63 -16.83
N ALA A 32 7.29 -13.39 -16.43
CA ALA A 32 7.16 -14.81 -16.13
C ALA A 32 6.21 -15.10 -14.96
N VAL A 33 6.15 -14.21 -13.97
CA VAL A 33 5.17 -14.28 -12.87
C VAL A 33 3.78 -13.93 -13.38
N ALA A 34 3.64 -12.84 -14.17
CA ALA A 34 2.37 -12.39 -14.72
C ALA A 34 1.68 -13.45 -15.61
N ASP A 35 2.46 -14.32 -16.25
CA ASP A 35 1.90 -15.47 -16.98
C ASP A 35 1.23 -16.52 -16.07
N ARG A 36 1.56 -16.54 -14.79
CA ARG A 36 1.08 -17.53 -13.82
C ARG A 36 0.06 -17.02 -12.84
N VAL A 37 -0.01 -15.71 -12.66
CA VAL A 37 -0.95 -15.02 -11.77
C VAL A 37 -1.81 -14.04 -12.57
N GLU A 38 -2.91 -13.61 -11.98
CA GLU A 38 -3.71 -12.49 -12.45
C GLU A 38 -3.32 -11.25 -11.64
N LEU A 39 -2.69 -10.27 -12.27
CA LEU A 39 -2.43 -8.96 -11.66
C LEU A 39 -3.73 -8.16 -11.68
N ALA A 40 -4.54 -8.35 -10.65
CA ALA A 40 -5.88 -7.79 -10.58
C ALA A 40 -5.90 -6.32 -10.18
N TYR A 41 -4.94 -5.91 -9.36
CA TYR A 41 -4.76 -4.50 -8.94
C TYR A 41 -3.29 -4.19 -8.75
N PHE A 42 -2.75 -3.29 -9.56
CA PHE A 42 -1.38 -2.77 -9.46
C PHE A 42 -1.29 -1.49 -10.30
N LEU A 43 -1.56 -0.35 -9.69
CA LEU A 43 -1.69 0.93 -10.39
C LEU A 43 -0.45 1.30 -11.20
N GLU A 44 0.74 1.11 -10.64
CA GLU A 44 2.01 1.43 -11.32
C GLU A 44 2.27 0.54 -12.56
N ALA A 45 1.63 -0.62 -12.63
CA ALA A 45 1.65 -1.51 -13.80
C ALA A 45 0.44 -1.32 -14.73
N GLY A 46 -0.41 -0.32 -14.47
CA GLY A 46 -1.62 -0.04 -15.26
C GLY A 46 -2.79 -0.97 -14.99
N ALA A 47 -2.74 -1.80 -13.94
CA ALA A 47 -3.85 -2.64 -13.52
C ALA A 47 -4.68 -1.91 -12.44
N ASP A 48 -5.72 -1.20 -12.84
CA ASP A 48 -6.56 -0.40 -11.93
C ASP A 48 -7.65 -1.20 -11.20
N GLY A 49 -7.82 -2.46 -11.59
CA GLY A 49 -8.75 -3.39 -10.98
C GLY A 49 -10.21 -3.19 -11.40
N GLY A 50 -10.52 -2.20 -12.21
CA GLY A 50 -11.90 -1.90 -12.60
C GLY A 50 -12.84 -1.69 -11.40
N ASP A 51 -14.14 -1.88 -11.60
CA ASP A 51 -15.16 -1.63 -10.57
C ASP A 51 -15.14 -2.67 -9.43
N ASP A 52 -14.68 -3.88 -9.69
CA ASP A 52 -14.75 -4.99 -8.73
C ASP A 52 -13.43 -5.24 -7.99
N ASP A 53 -12.32 -4.95 -8.61
CA ASP A 53 -10.98 -5.18 -8.05
C ASP A 53 -10.33 -3.91 -7.47
N GLY A 54 -10.76 -2.74 -7.88
CA GLY A 54 -10.30 -1.46 -7.34
C GLY A 54 -10.61 -1.26 -5.85
N GLU A 55 -10.29 -0.12 -5.31
CA GLU A 55 -10.46 0.19 -3.88
C GLU A 55 -11.92 0.08 -3.40
N ARG A 56 -12.88 0.33 -4.27
CA ARG A 56 -14.31 0.27 -3.96
C ARG A 56 -14.96 -1.08 -4.24
N GLY A 57 -14.22 -1.97 -4.89
CA GLY A 57 -14.72 -3.30 -5.24
C GLY A 57 -14.87 -4.22 -4.04
N SER A 58 -15.44 -5.39 -4.28
CA SER A 58 -15.71 -6.43 -3.27
C SER A 58 -14.91 -7.71 -3.47
N SER A 59 -14.17 -7.83 -4.55
CA SER A 59 -13.38 -9.02 -4.88
C SER A 59 -12.33 -9.34 -3.83
N VAL A 60 -12.07 -10.64 -3.65
CA VAL A 60 -11.04 -11.15 -2.76
C VAL A 60 -9.80 -11.51 -3.55
N PHE A 61 -8.63 -11.15 -3.02
CA PHE A 61 -7.32 -11.47 -3.59
C PHE A 61 -6.68 -12.66 -2.88
N ASP A 62 -6.00 -13.51 -3.61
CA ASP A 62 -5.22 -14.61 -3.03
C ASP A 62 -3.99 -14.08 -2.31
N LEU A 63 -3.37 -13.04 -2.89
CA LEU A 63 -2.21 -12.35 -2.32
C LEU A 63 -2.33 -10.84 -2.51
N SER A 64 -2.15 -10.10 -1.44
CA SER A 64 -1.93 -8.66 -1.48
C SER A 64 -0.51 -8.33 -1.02
N LEU A 65 0.23 -7.61 -1.86
CA LEU A 65 1.48 -6.96 -1.49
C LEU A 65 1.16 -5.53 -1.09
N VAL A 66 1.63 -5.11 0.07
CA VAL A 66 1.38 -3.77 0.60
C VAL A 66 2.70 -3.06 0.83
N GLU A 67 2.87 -1.92 0.18
CA GLU A 67 3.99 -1.03 0.40
C GLU A 67 3.53 0.31 0.98
N GLY A 68 4.44 0.99 1.68
CA GLY A 68 4.15 2.26 2.32
C GLY A 68 3.67 2.14 3.77
N SER A 69 3.69 3.26 4.48
CA SER A 69 3.28 3.37 5.88
C SER A 69 1.90 3.99 6.02
N VAL A 70 1.29 3.82 7.17
CA VAL A 70 0.03 4.49 7.54
C VAL A 70 0.35 5.89 8.06
N SER A 71 -0.17 6.91 7.39
CA SER A 71 0.10 8.33 7.69
C SER A 71 -1.15 9.18 7.80
N THR A 72 -2.31 8.66 7.44
CA THR A 72 -3.59 9.36 7.53
C THR A 72 -4.66 8.49 8.18
N PRO A 73 -5.72 9.10 8.74
CA PRO A 73 -6.88 8.34 9.23
C PRO A 73 -7.52 7.46 8.14
N ASN A 74 -7.56 7.96 6.89
CA ASN A 74 -8.09 7.21 5.75
C ASN A 74 -7.24 5.98 5.44
N ASP A 75 -5.91 6.05 5.61
CA ASP A 75 -5.03 4.89 5.43
C ASP A 75 -5.36 3.76 6.41
N VAL A 76 -5.75 4.10 7.64
CA VAL A 76 -6.16 3.11 8.65
C VAL A 76 -7.40 2.33 8.19
N GLU A 77 -8.40 3.03 7.67
CA GLU A 77 -9.61 2.39 7.16
C GLU A 77 -9.31 1.57 5.91
N ARG A 78 -8.51 2.13 5.02
CA ARG A 78 -8.11 1.52 3.77
C ARG A 78 -7.32 0.23 3.99
N ILE A 79 -6.34 0.19 4.90
CA ILE A 79 -5.59 -1.04 5.17
C ILE A 79 -6.45 -2.13 5.80
N ARG A 80 -7.41 -1.76 6.63
CA ARG A 80 -8.39 -2.71 7.16
C ARG A 80 -9.28 -3.30 6.06
N MET A 81 -9.67 -2.50 5.09
CA MET A 81 -10.39 -2.97 3.90
C MET A 81 -9.52 -3.94 3.09
N VAL A 82 -8.27 -3.57 2.79
CA VAL A 82 -7.31 -4.44 2.08
C VAL A 82 -7.13 -5.77 2.81
N ARG A 83 -6.98 -5.74 4.16
CA ARG A 83 -6.84 -6.97 4.94
C ARG A 83 -8.05 -7.90 4.82
N ARG A 84 -9.26 -7.36 4.88
CA ARG A 84 -10.50 -8.17 4.73
C ARG A 84 -10.62 -8.80 3.35
N ARG A 85 -10.08 -8.16 2.32
CA ARG A 85 -10.11 -8.63 0.93
C ARG A 85 -8.93 -9.52 0.54
N SER A 86 -8.02 -9.82 1.46
CA SER A 86 -6.79 -10.57 1.19
C SER A 86 -6.79 -11.88 1.95
N ARG A 87 -6.59 -13.00 1.25
CA ARG A 87 -6.32 -14.29 1.89
C ARG A 87 -4.96 -14.28 2.56
N ARG A 88 -3.95 -13.75 1.84
CA ARG A 88 -2.61 -13.49 2.36
C ARG A 88 -2.25 -12.04 2.09
N LEU A 89 -1.65 -11.38 3.09
CA LEU A 89 -1.14 -10.04 2.99
C LEU A 89 0.34 -10.07 3.38
N VAL A 90 1.17 -9.49 2.52
CA VAL A 90 2.63 -9.38 2.72
C VAL A 90 3.02 -7.93 2.63
N THR A 91 3.68 -7.44 3.65
CA THR A 91 4.28 -6.09 3.66
C THR A 91 5.63 -6.12 2.94
N ILE A 92 5.87 -5.15 2.07
CA ILE A 92 7.13 -4.99 1.36
C ILE A 92 7.75 -3.63 1.67
N GLY A 93 9.05 -3.64 1.93
CA GLY A 93 9.85 -2.45 2.21
C GLY A 93 9.75 -1.93 3.65
N ALA A 94 10.66 -1.02 3.99
CA ALA A 94 10.81 -0.48 5.35
C ALA A 94 9.61 0.37 5.79
N CYS A 95 8.93 1.04 4.85
CA CYS A 95 7.74 1.84 5.17
C CYS A 95 6.62 0.97 5.72
N ALA A 96 6.29 -0.12 5.03
CA ALA A 96 5.24 -1.03 5.44
C ALA A 96 5.58 -1.83 6.70
N SER A 97 6.87 -2.13 6.90
CA SER A 97 7.32 -2.94 8.05
C SER A 97 7.45 -2.14 9.34
N SER A 98 7.89 -0.87 9.25
CA SER A 98 8.26 -0.08 10.45
C SER A 98 8.03 1.43 10.33
N GLY A 99 7.23 1.89 9.38
CA GLY A 99 6.91 3.30 9.19
C GLY A 99 7.82 4.05 8.21
N GLY A 100 9.00 3.49 7.88
CA GLY A 100 9.93 4.06 6.90
C GLY A 100 10.52 5.41 7.32
N ILE A 101 10.96 6.20 6.33
CA ILE A 101 11.48 7.55 6.57
C ILE A 101 10.40 8.48 7.14
N GLN A 102 9.14 8.22 6.85
CA GLN A 102 8.01 8.99 7.40
C GLN A 102 7.94 8.90 8.93
N ALA A 103 8.50 7.83 9.52
CA ALA A 103 8.56 7.65 10.98
C ALA A 103 9.51 8.65 11.67
N LEU A 104 10.28 9.44 10.93
CA LEU A 104 11.04 10.56 11.51
C LEU A 104 10.11 11.57 12.23
N ARG A 105 8.87 11.71 11.78
CA ARG A 105 7.85 12.52 12.48
C ARG A 105 7.55 12.06 13.90
N ASN A 106 7.78 10.77 14.19
CA ASN A 106 7.50 10.19 15.51
C ASN A 106 8.42 10.73 16.61
N PHE A 107 9.51 11.40 16.24
CA PHE A 107 10.49 11.99 17.14
C PHE A 107 10.28 13.48 17.37
N ALA A 108 9.23 14.08 16.80
CA ALA A 108 8.94 15.51 16.91
C ALA A 108 7.42 15.77 16.82
N ASP A 109 7.04 17.01 17.01
CA ASP A 109 5.65 17.44 16.88
C ASP A 109 5.30 17.74 15.42
N VAL A 110 4.35 17.02 14.86
CA VAL A 110 3.89 17.23 13.48
C VAL A 110 3.23 18.60 13.30
N GLU A 111 2.53 19.11 14.30
CA GLU A 111 1.89 20.45 14.24
C GLU A 111 2.96 21.55 14.15
N GLU A 112 4.05 21.41 14.89
CA GLU A 112 5.20 22.31 14.80
C GLU A 112 5.81 22.31 13.40
N PHE A 113 6.00 21.13 12.80
CA PHE A 113 6.51 21.03 11.43
C PHE A 113 5.60 21.68 10.40
N LEU A 114 4.29 21.49 10.52
CA LEU A 114 3.32 22.13 9.62
C LEU A 114 3.40 23.65 9.71
N GLY A 115 3.63 24.19 10.89
CA GLY A 115 3.85 25.64 11.09
C GLY A 115 5.15 26.15 10.45
N ILE A 116 6.24 25.37 10.53
CA ILE A 116 7.55 25.75 9.96
C ILE A 116 7.50 25.79 8.43
N VAL A 117 6.78 24.87 7.78
CA VAL A 117 6.69 24.82 6.32
C VAL A 117 5.56 25.68 5.75
N ASP A 118 5.01 26.58 6.56
CA ASP A 118 3.88 27.46 6.18
C ASP A 118 2.69 26.68 5.57
N ALA A 119 2.47 25.48 6.07
CA ALA A 119 1.36 24.65 5.65
C ALA A 119 0.05 25.19 6.22
N GLN A 120 -1.04 24.95 5.52
CA GLN A 120 -2.39 25.25 6.00
C GLN A 120 -3.01 23.99 6.62
N PRO A 121 -2.94 23.81 7.96
CA PRO A 121 -3.29 22.56 8.64
C PRO A 121 -4.72 22.10 8.37
N GLN A 122 -5.66 23.04 8.12
CA GLN A 122 -7.05 22.72 7.82
C GLN A 122 -7.25 21.90 6.53
N PHE A 123 -6.26 21.89 5.64
CA PHE A 123 -6.30 21.10 4.39
C PHE A 123 -5.45 19.84 4.45
N ILE A 124 -4.77 19.58 5.57
CA ILE A 124 -3.87 18.46 5.72
C ILE A 124 -4.50 17.40 6.62
N SER A 125 -4.82 16.25 6.06
CA SER A 125 -5.24 15.08 6.82
C SER A 125 -4.02 14.22 7.13
N THR A 126 -3.63 14.16 8.40
CA THR A 126 -2.47 13.37 8.84
C THR A 126 -2.68 12.84 10.25
N VAL A 127 -1.90 11.81 10.63
CA VAL A 127 -1.79 11.35 12.01
C VAL A 127 -0.45 11.78 12.60
N ALA A 128 -0.37 11.88 13.93
CA ALA A 128 0.82 12.35 14.61
C ALA A 128 2.04 11.43 14.37
N THR A 129 1.81 10.14 14.18
CA THR A 129 2.85 9.14 13.98
C THR A 129 2.70 8.43 12.64
N SER A 130 3.81 7.96 12.07
CA SER A 130 3.83 7.05 10.94
C SER A 130 4.32 5.69 11.41
N THR A 131 3.55 4.65 11.16
CA THR A 131 3.78 3.31 11.68
C THR A 131 3.65 2.25 10.59
N GLY A 132 4.12 1.05 10.90
CA GLY A 132 4.03 -0.09 10.01
C GLY A 132 2.59 -0.60 9.85
N ILE A 133 2.37 -1.40 8.83
CA ILE A 133 1.06 -1.95 8.50
C ILE A 133 0.55 -2.89 9.61
N SER A 134 1.44 -3.68 10.23
CA SER A 134 1.09 -4.62 11.30
C SER A 134 0.55 -3.96 12.57
N ASP A 135 0.77 -2.66 12.75
CA ASP A 135 0.24 -1.92 13.91
C ASP A 135 -1.27 -1.65 13.77
N HIS A 136 -1.84 -1.86 12.61
CA HIS A 136 -3.23 -1.54 12.28
C HIS A 136 -4.10 -2.75 11.96
N ILE A 137 -3.50 -3.89 11.63
CA ILE A 137 -4.18 -5.13 11.22
C ILE A 137 -3.50 -6.36 11.83
N PRO A 138 -4.28 -7.45 12.10
CA PRO A 138 -3.71 -8.73 12.52
C PRO A 138 -3.03 -9.48 11.37
#